data_77e8c5e5a2192763d172d003f6dde940
#
_entry.id   77e8c5e5a2192763d172d003f6dde940
#
_cell.length_a   1.000
_cell.length_b   1.000
_cell.length_c   1.000
_cell.angle_alpha   90.00
_cell.angle_beta   90.00
_cell.angle_gamma   90.00
#
_symmetry.space_group_name_H-M   'P 1'
#
loop_
_entity.id
_entity.type
_entity.pdbx_description
1 polymer ?
#
loop_
_entity_poly.entity_id
_entity_poly.type
_entity_poly.pdbx_seq_one_letter_code
_entity_poly.pdbx_strand_id
1 'polypeptide(L)'
;MKDTKEILSSSEMFSFSFEKWKEQIEETMKHPYVQEFRKMYPGVPEQTLTSTATRFQSAIIEYENCSSCKEMQFDKSLSEYDKLVYRLNNCPNAKKGERFDIRSNEFNRIEELTKQCEFDLNLRMLQKENRLIKAVNTPKKMLNINLEDIDPQSSREPALAAVFEFIKDMKTTGKSDGLYLHGDFGVGKSYLVAFAAKTLATEGIETTIVYVPEFFREIKASITDGTIEDKIQFAKETPILVLDDICAEQLSAWLRDEVLGPILQHRYTNEQPTLFTSNCDKSELEIHLTHVTRKANDSYGITPEMESRKAKRILQRIEFTTKFVEVVGVNLRAKYK
;
A
#
# COMPACT_ATOMS: atom_id res chain seq x y z
N MET A 1 24.83 33.24 -63.50
CA MET A 1 25.72 32.92 -62.35
C MET A 1 25.28 31.54 -61.84
N LYS A 2 26.08 30.53 -62.08
CA LYS A 2 25.75 29.13 -61.72
C LYS A 2 26.33 28.90 -60.32
N ASP A 3 25.47 28.49 -59.38
CA ASP A 3 25.89 27.96 -58.09
C ASP A 3 26.52 26.57 -58.33
N THR A 4 27.82 26.51 -58.25
CA THR A 4 28.58 25.26 -58.10
C THR A 4 28.50 24.78 -56.67
N LYS A 5 27.51 23.93 -56.36
CA LYS A 5 27.57 23.05 -55.21
C LYS A 5 28.78 22.13 -55.43
N GLU A 6 29.84 22.33 -54.65
CA GLU A 6 30.94 21.36 -54.56
C GLU A 6 30.36 20.01 -54.09
N ILE A 7 30.30 19.06 -54.99
CA ILE A 7 30.02 17.66 -54.69
C ILE A 7 31.33 17.09 -54.17
N LEU A 8 31.43 16.94 -52.85
CA LEU A 8 32.54 16.23 -52.22
C LEU A 8 32.70 14.84 -52.86
N SER A 9 33.92 14.44 -53.16
CA SER A 9 34.21 13.12 -53.70
C SER A 9 33.81 12.02 -52.68
N SER A 10 33.50 10.84 -53.18
CA SER A 10 33.13 9.70 -52.29
C SER A 10 34.23 9.37 -51.26
N SER A 11 35.51 9.63 -51.59
CA SER A 11 36.64 9.47 -50.67
C SER A 11 36.68 10.55 -49.57
N GLU A 12 36.33 11.78 -49.90
CA GLU A 12 36.25 12.90 -48.93
C GLU A 12 35.03 12.75 -47.99
N MET A 13 33.89 12.31 -48.49
CA MET A 13 32.76 11.94 -47.65
C MET A 13 33.06 10.77 -46.70
N PHE A 14 33.82 9.79 -47.20
CA PHE A 14 34.22 8.65 -46.36
C PHE A 14 35.25 9.04 -45.29
N SER A 15 36.23 9.88 -45.63
CA SER A 15 37.23 10.40 -44.67
C SER A 15 36.56 11.29 -43.59
N PHE A 16 35.64 12.19 -43.98
CA PHE A 16 34.88 13.03 -43.06
C PHE A 16 33.99 12.18 -42.12
N SER A 17 33.38 11.15 -42.66
CA SER A 17 32.55 10.21 -41.85
C SER A 17 33.41 9.42 -40.87
N PHE A 18 34.63 9.01 -41.26
CA PHE A 18 35.55 8.25 -40.43
C PHE A 18 36.19 9.09 -39.30
N GLU A 19 36.55 10.34 -39.57
CA GLU A 19 37.05 11.26 -38.54
C GLU A 19 35.96 11.57 -37.49
N LYS A 20 34.76 11.86 -37.94
CA LYS A 20 33.62 12.10 -37.04
C LYS A 20 33.30 10.86 -36.19
N TRP A 21 33.42 9.66 -36.73
CA TRP A 21 33.23 8.43 -35.99
C TRP A 21 34.34 8.24 -34.93
N LYS A 22 35.60 8.58 -35.23
CA LYS A 22 36.68 8.56 -34.24
C LYS A 22 36.45 9.54 -33.10
N GLU A 23 36.05 10.76 -33.39
CA GLU A 23 35.71 11.77 -32.38
C GLU A 23 34.61 11.27 -31.45
N GLN A 24 33.57 10.68 -32.01
CA GLN A 24 32.48 10.08 -31.20
C GLN A 24 32.95 8.97 -30.26
N ILE A 25 33.87 8.11 -30.71
CA ILE A 25 34.44 7.08 -29.84
C ILE A 25 35.27 7.71 -28.73
N GLU A 26 36.12 8.70 -29.03
CA GLU A 26 36.94 9.37 -28.04
C GLU A 26 36.09 10.06 -26.99
N GLU A 27 35.03 10.72 -27.40
CA GLU A 27 34.05 11.36 -26.49
C GLU A 27 33.38 10.31 -25.62
N THR A 28 32.88 9.22 -26.20
CA THR A 28 32.29 8.09 -25.48
C THR A 28 33.25 7.53 -24.43
N MET A 29 34.51 7.33 -24.78
CA MET A 29 35.53 6.80 -23.87
C MET A 29 35.88 7.74 -22.72
N LYS A 30 35.68 9.06 -22.87
CA LYS A 30 35.87 10.06 -21.80
C LYS A 30 34.69 10.19 -20.87
N HIS A 31 33.54 9.66 -21.24
CA HIS A 31 32.32 9.80 -20.44
C HIS A 31 32.46 9.19 -19.04
N PRO A 32 31.92 9.82 -17.96
CA PRO A 32 32.03 9.35 -16.58
C PRO A 32 31.60 7.89 -16.39
N TYR A 33 30.52 7.47 -17.05
CA TYR A 33 30.04 6.09 -17.04
C TYR A 33 31.12 5.09 -17.50
N VAL A 34 31.85 5.39 -18.59
CA VAL A 34 32.90 4.52 -19.08
C VAL A 34 34.14 4.56 -18.17
N GLN A 35 34.46 5.70 -17.60
CA GLN A 35 35.53 5.84 -16.62
C GLN A 35 35.25 5.02 -15.34
N GLU A 36 34.01 4.99 -14.89
CA GLU A 36 33.57 4.15 -13.76
C GLU A 36 33.65 2.66 -14.14
N PHE A 37 33.19 2.29 -15.33
CA PHE A 37 33.34 0.93 -15.85
C PHE A 37 34.81 0.47 -15.87
N ARG A 38 35.75 1.30 -16.32
CA ARG A 38 37.19 1.00 -16.33
C ARG A 38 37.76 0.77 -14.94
N LYS A 39 37.31 1.55 -13.94
CA LYS A 39 37.69 1.36 -12.53
C LYS A 39 37.17 0.04 -11.96
N MET A 40 35.96 -0.33 -12.34
CA MET A 40 35.29 -1.54 -11.88
C MET A 40 35.89 -2.80 -12.55
N TYR A 41 36.29 -2.69 -13.82
CA TYR A 41 36.80 -3.80 -14.63
C TYR A 41 38.17 -3.48 -15.26
N PRO A 42 39.26 -3.37 -14.48
CA PRO A 42 40.56 -2.93 -14.96
C PRO A 42 41.22 -3.94 -15.89
N GLY A 43 40.76 -5.20 -15.95
CA GLY A 43 41.28 -6.24 -16.82
C GLY A 43 40.79 -6.20 -18.27
N VAL A 44 39.79 -5.34 -18.59
CA VAL A 44 39.24 -5.25 -19.96
C VAL A 44 40.19 -4.48 -20.85
N PRO A 45 40.68 -5.10 -22.01
CA PRO A 45 41.59 -4.44 -22.92
C PRO A 45 41.00 -3.21 -23.59
N GLU A 46 41.80 -2.18 -23.83
CA GLU A 46 41.38 -0.91 -24.48
C GLU A 46 40.78 -1.18 -25.88
N GLN A 47 41.33 -2.13 -26.64
CA GLN A 47 40.74 -2.52 -27.91
C GLN A 47 39.33 -3.06 -27.81
N THR A 48 39.01 -3.80 -26.74
CA THR A 48 37.68 -4.32 -26.48
C THR A 48 36.72 -3.18 -26.16
N LEU A 49 37.12 -2.21 -25.33
CA LEU A 49 36.32 -1.02 -25.03
C LEU A 49 35.99 -0.22 -26.28
N THR A 50 37.02 0.06 -27.09
CA THR A 50 36.86 0.83 -28.34
C THR A 50 35.96 0.13 -29.35
N SER A 51 36.15 -1.18 -29.55
CA SER A 51 35.32 -1.96 -30.49
C SER A 51 33.85 -2.10 -30.05
N THR A 52 33.55 -1.87 -28.80
CA THR A 52 32.19 -1.92 -28.24
C THR A 52 31.62 -0.53 -27.91
N ALA A 53 32.23 0.53 -28.44
CA ALA A 53 31.84 1.92 -28.16
C ALA A 53 30.34 2.21 -28.40
N THR A 54 29.73 1.64 -29.42
CA THR A 54 28.30 1.80 -29.72
C THR A 54 27.40 1.24 -28.61
N ARG A 55 27.83 0.16 -27.95
CA ARG A 55 27.10 -0.39 -26.79
C ARG A 55 27.20 0.55 -25.59
N PHE A 56 28.39 1.13 -25.37
CA PHE A 56 28.58 2.16 -24.34
C PHE A 56 27.73 3.39 -24.62
N GLN A 57 27.59 3.84 -25.86
CA GLN A 57 26.72 4.97 -26.22
C GLN A 57 25.28 4.71 -25.83
N SER A 58 24.75 3.51 -26.13
CA SER A 58 23.39 3.13 -25.73
C SER A 58 23.24 3.12 -24.20
N ALA A 59 24.21 2.59 -23.48
CA ALA A 59 24.18 2.57 -22.01
C ALA A 59 24.30 3.97 -21.40
N ILE A 60 25.10 4.87 -21.99
CA ILE A 60 25.23 6.27 -21.57
C ILE A 60 23.92 7.02 -21.71
N ILE A 61 23.24 6.90 -22.84
CA ILE A 61 21.93 7.53 -23.07
C ILE A 61 20.94 7.15 -21.97
N GLU A 62 20.81 5.86 -21.67
CA GLU A 62 19.89 5.41 -20.64
C GLU A 62 20.36 5.77 -19.21
N TYR A 63 21.68 5.83 -18.99
CA TYR A 63 22.25 6.32 -17.72
C TYR A 63 21.89 7.80 -17.47
N GLU A 64 22.06 8.67 -18.47
CA GLU A 64 21.72 10.08 -18.41
C GLU A 64 20.21 10.30 -18.23
N ASN A 65 19.38 9.54 -18.95
CA ASN A 65 17.94 9.51 -18.78
C ASN A 65 17.55 9.19 -17.33
N CYS A 66 18.18 8.19 -16.72
CA CYS A 66 17.93 7.82 -15.33
C CYS A 66 18.41 8.88 -14.34
N SER A 67 19.52 9.55 -14.61
CA SER A 67 20.03 10.65 -13.80
C SER A 67 19.05 11.83 -13.82
N SER A 68 18.59 12.25 -14.98
CA SER A 68 17.58 13.30 -15.13
C SER A 68 16.25 12.92 -14.46
N CYS A 69 15.86 11.64 -14.55
CA CYS A 69 14.66 11.14 -13.88
C CYS A 69 14.74 11.24 -12.35
N LYS A 70 15.91 11.01 -11.75
CA LYS A 70 16.14 11.15 -10.30
C LYS A 70 15.99 12.59 -9.82
N GLU A 71 16.43 13.54 -10.63
CA GLU A 71 16.41 14.97 -10.32
C GLU A 71 15.03 15.63 -10.50
N MET A 72 14.02 14.90 -11.02
CA MET A 72 12.66 15.42 -11.19
C MET A 72 12.09 15.96 -9.89
N GLN A 73 11.64 17.20 -9.91
CA GLN A 73 10.94 17.86 -8.80
C GLN A 73 9.43 17.63 -8.94
N PHE A 74 8.77 17.43 -7.82
CA PHE A 74 7.32 17.24 -7.76
C PHE A 74 6.68 18.18 -6.76
N ASP A 75 5.42 18.49 -6.99
CA ASP A 75 4.59 19.18 -6.01
C ASP A 75 4.49 18.33 -4.73
N LYS A 76 4.58 19.02 -3.58
CA LYS A 76 4.49 18.36 -2.26
C LYS A 76 3.14 17.70 -1.99
N SER A 77 2.09 18.11 -2.71
CA SER A 77 0.74 17.54 -2.60
C SER A 77 0.60 16.18 -3.26
N LEU A 78 1.50 15.80 -4.17
CA LEU A 78 1.46 14.50 -4.84
C LEU A 78 1.89 13.37 -3.89
N SER A 79 1.13 12.28 -3.90
CA SER A 79 1.50 11.06 -3.18
C SER A 79 2.76 10.43 -3.77
N GLU A 80 3.50 9.65 -2.98
CA GLU A 80 4.66 8.90 -3.49
C GLU A 80 4.28 7.94 -4.63
N TYR A 81 3.10 7.33 -4.54
CA TYR A 81 2.56 6.49 -5.61
C TYR A 81 2.40 7.27 -6.92
N ASP A 82 1.79 8.45 -6.88
CA ASP A 82 1.57 9.26 -8.08
C ASP A 82 2.88 9.76 -8.68
N LYS A 83 3.87 10.10 -7.86
CA LYS A 83 5.22 10.48 -8.30
C LYS A 83 5.91 9.33 -9.03
N LEU A 84 5.82 8.10 -8.50
CA LEU A 84 6.40 6.92 -9.12
C LEU A 84 5.70 6.58 -10.45
N VAL A 85 4.37 6.64 -10.49
CA VAL A 85 3.59 6.45 -11.72
C VAL A 85 3.96 7.48 -12.78
N TYR A 86 4.08 8.76 -12.39
CA TYR A 86 4.49 9.82 -13.32
C TYR A 86 5.89 9.57 -13.89
N ARG A 87 6.88 9.24 -13.04
CA ARG A 87 8.26 8.93 -13.47
C ARG A 87 8.29 7.79 -14.49
N LEU A 88 7.58 6.71 -14.22
CA LEU A 88 7.56 5.54 -15.11
C LEU A 88 6.80 5.81 -16.42
N ASN A 89 5.69 6.54 -16.37
CA ASN A 89 4.93 6.90 -17.58
C ASN A 89 5.75 7.81 -18.52
N ASN A 90 6.60 8.65 -17.96
CA ASN A 90 7.46 9.57 -18.69
C ASN A 90 8.92 9.09 -18.81
N CYS A 91 9.19 7.81 -18.53
CA CYS A 91 10.51 7.24 -18.69
C CYS A 91 10.91 7.24 -20.19
N PRO A 92 12.05 7.86 -20.55
CA PRO A 92 12.49 7.95 -21.96
C PRO A 92 13.29 6.74 -22.44
N ASN A 93 13.60 5.78 -21.53
CA ASN A 93 14.34 4.57 -21.91
C ASN A 93 13.50 3.68 -22.83
N ALA A 94 14.15 2.88 -23.66
CA ALA A 94 13.52 1.99 -24.60
C ALA A 94 12.52 1.04 -23.94
N LYS A 95 12.83 0.59 -22.73
CA LYS A 95 11.94 -0.21 -21.89
C LYS A 95 11.69 0.51 -20.57
N LYS A 96 10.46 0.94 -20.35
CA LYS A 96 10.07 1.65 -19.12
C LYS A 96 10.29 0.77 -17.89
N GLY A 97 10.86 1.36 -16.85
CA GLY A 97 11.15 0.63 -15.60
C GLY A 97 12.41 -0.25 -15.66
N GLU A 98 13.16 -0.19 -16.76
CA GLU A 98 14.43 -0.89 -16.93
C GLU A 98 15.48 0.06 -17.51
N ARG A 99 16.75 -0.27 -17.31
CA ARG A 99 17.89 0.42 -17.89
C ARG A 99 18.84 -0.58 -18.52
N PHE A 100 19.19 -0.35 -19.78
CA PHE A 100 20.29 -1.04 -20.43
C PHE A 100 21.62 -0.68 -19.74
N ASP A 101 22.42 -1.67 -19.44
CA ASP A 101 23.71 -1.52 -18.76
C ASP A 101 24.73 -2.51 -19.32
N ILE A 102 25.97 -2.34 -18.95
CA ILE A 102 27.10 -3.13 -19.44
C ILE A 102 27.89 -3.65 -18.24
N ARG A 103 28.35 -4.90 -18.33
CA ARG A 103 29.30 -5.50 -17.38
C ARG A 103 30.40 -6.21 -18.12
N SER A 104 31.49 -6.53 -17.43
CA SER A 104 32.47 -7.51 -17.89
C SER A 104 32.30 -8.83 -17.14
N ASN A 105 32.49 -9.94 -17.84
CA ASN A 105 32.56 -11.25 -17.21
C ASN A 105 34.01 -11.60 -16.77
N GLU A 106 34.19 -12.78 -16.21
CA GLU A 106 35.49 -13.29 -15.74
C GLU A 106 36.55 -13.45 -16.84
N PHE A 107 36.14 -13.49 -18.12
CA PHE A 107 37.04 -13.55 -19.30
C PHE A 107 37.30 -12.18 -19.90
N ASN A 108 37.00 -11.08 -19.21
CA ASN A 108 37.13 -9.71 -19.72
C ASN A 108 36.31 -9.42 -21.00
N ARG A 109 35.22 -10.17 -21.21
CA ARG A 109 34.28 -9.93 -22.31
C ARG A 109 33.17 -9.02 -21.85
N ILE A 110 32.79 -8.09 -22.71
CA ILE A 110 31.67 -7.16 -22.44
C ILE A 110 30.34 -7.85 -22.72
N GLU A 111 29.47 -7.85 -21.71
CA GLU A 111 28.14 -8.39 -21.76
C GLU A 111 27.12 -7.29 -21.53
N GLU A 112 26.02 -7.37 -22.25
CA GLU A 112 24.85 -6.53 -22.07
C GLU A 112 23.97 -7.10 -20.96
N LEU A 113 23.43 -6.23 -20.12
CA LEU A 113 22.46 -6.60 -19.11
C LEU A 113 21.39 -5.53 -18.99
N THR A 114 20.28 -5.92 -18.42
CA THR A 114 19.20 -5.00 -18.05
C THR A 114 19.15 -4.86 -16.55
N LYS A 115 19.27 -3.64 -16.05
CA LYS A 115 19.07 -3.31 -14.63
C LYS A 115 17.66 -2.81 -14.42
N GLN A 116 17.00 -3.32 -13.39
CA GLN A 116 15.69 -2.87 -13.01
C GLN A 116 15.76 -1.49 -12.35
N CYS A 117 14.81 -0.62 -12.70
CA CYS A 117 14.70 0.72 -12.15
C CYS A 117 14.20 0.64 -10.70
N GLU A 118 14.85 1.36 -9.78
CA GLU A 118 14.43 1.43 -8.38
C GLU A 118 13.00 1.98 -8.21
N PHE A 119 12.59 2.93 -9.07
CA PHE A 119 11.23 3.48 -9.05
C PHE A 119 10.18 2.46 -9.48
N ASP A 120 10.50 1.56 -10.44
CA ASP A 120 9.62 0.46 -10.83
C ASP A 120 9.51 -0.59 -9.73
N LEU A 121 10.61 -0.94 -9.09
CA LEU A 121 10.61 -1.83 -7.94
C LEU A 121 9.76 -1.28 -6.79
N ASN A 122 9.94 0.00 -6.45
CA ASN A 122 9.18 0.66 -5.41
C ASN A 122 7.69 0.73 -5.76
N LEU A 123 7.35 1.04 -7.03
CA LEU A 123 5.94 1.04 -7.45
C LEU A 123 5.31 -0.35 -7.35
N ARG A 124 6.02 -1.40 -7.77
CA ARG A 124 5.54 -2.80 -7.64
C ARG A 124 5.35 -3.21 -6.18
N MET A 125 6.26 -2.79 -5.29
CA MET A 125 6.12 -3.01 -3.84
C MET A 125 4.86 -2.32 -3.30
N LEU A 126 4.68 -1.03 -3.58
CA LEU A 126 3.48 -0.29 -3.16
C LEU A 126 2.19 -0.88 -3.75
N GLN A 127 2.21 -1.34 -5.00
CA GLN A 127 1.06 -2.00 -5.61
C GLN A 127 0.75 -3.34 -4.93
N LYS A 128 1.77 -4.11 -4.56
CA LYS A 128 1.60 -5.36 -3.82
C LYS A 128 1.01 -5.10 -2.44
N GLU A 129 1.55 -4.14 -1.70
CA GLU A 129 1.04 -3.72 -0.39
C GLU A 129 -0.41 -3.26 -0.47
N ASN A 130 -0.73 -2.40 -1.45
CA ASN A 130 -2.09 -1.92 -1.65
C ASN A 130 -3.09 -3.03 -2.01
N ARG A 131 -2.64 -4.13 -2.65
CA ARG A 131 -3.50 -5.30 -2.90
C ARG A 131 -3.79 -6.10 -1.64
N LEU A 132 -2.90 -6.04 -0.64
CA LEU A 132 -3.06 -6.72 0.65
C LEU A 132 -3.96 -5.94 1.61
N ILE A 133 -4.22 -4.66 1.34
CA ILE A 133 -5.18 -3.87 2.10
C ILE A 133 -6.47 -3.78 1.28
N LYS A 134 -7.43 -4.61 1.63
CA LYS A 134 -8.76 -4.55 1.05
C LYS A 134 -9.59 -3.56 1.84
N ALA A 135 -10.06 -2.51 1.19
CA ALA A 135 -10.89 -1.48 1.81
C ALA A 135 -12.29 -1.53 1.22
N VAL A 136 -13.25 -1.91 2.04
CA VAL A 136 -14.66 -1.92 1.68
C VAL A 136 -15.29 -0.65 2.24
N ASN A 137 -15.67 0.26 1.32
CA ASN A 137 -16.32 1.54 1.65
C ASN A 137 -15.49 2.49 2.55
N THR A 138 -14.18 2.31 2.57
CA THR A 138 -13.26 3.14 3.36
C THR A 138 -12.67 4.27 2.49
N PRO A 139 -12.61 5.52 2.96
CA PRO A 139 -12.02 6.62 2.21
C PRO A 139 -10.55 6.34 1.84
N LYS A 140 -10.19 6.52 0.56
CA LYS A 140 -8.82 6.27 0.06
C LYS A 140 -7.73 7.02 0.84
N LYS A 141 -8.04 8.19 1.41
CA LYS A 141 -7.10 8.95 2.25
C LYS A 141 -6.64 8.18 3.49
N MET A 142 -7.46 7.25 4.01
CA MET A 142 -7.09 6.43 5.17
C MET A 142 -6.08 5.32 4.83
N LEU A 143 -5.87 5.03 3.54
CA LEU A 143 -4.92 4.00 3.11
C LEU A 143 -3.49 4.56 2.92
N ASN A 144 -3.33 5.89 2.88
CA ASN A 144 -2.05 6.57 2.65
C ASN A 144 -1.43 7.12 3.95
N ILE A 145 -1.58 6.41 5.07
CA ILE A 145 -1.11 6.85 6.39
C ILE A 145 0.33 6.38 6.61
N ASN A 146 1.18 7.28 7.11
CA ASN A 146 2.52 6.98 7.59
C ASN A 146 2.59 7.18 9.11
N LEU A 147 3.61 6.60 9.75
CA LEU A 147 3.85 6.79 11.19
C LEU A 147 4.03 8.28 11.56
N GLU A 148 4.62 9.05 10.66
CA GLU A 148 4.85 10.50 10.82
C GLU A 148 3.53 11.31 10.88
N ASP A 149 2.43 10.76 10.32
CA ASP A 149 1.11 11.37 10.36
C ASP A 149 0.41 11.15 11.71
N ILE A 150 0.95 10.26 12.55
CA ILE A 150 0.41 9.95 13.87
C ILE A 150 1.02 10.91 14.89
N ASP A 151 0.21 11.85 15.37
CA ASP A 151 0.61 12.81 16.42
C ASP A 151 1.01 12.05 17.70
N PRO A 152 2.29 12.12 18.15
CA PRO A 152 2.80 11.36 19.29
C PRO A 152 2.43 11.97 20.64
N GLN A 153 1.18 12.41 20.82
CA GLN A 153 0.71 12.91 22.10
C GLN A 153 0.79 11.81 23.16
N SER A 154 1.29 12.16 24.34
CA SER A 154 1.42 11.23 25.48
C SER A 154 0.11 10.54 25.86
N SER A 155 -1.03 11.21 25.64
CA SER A 155 -2.36 10.63 25.88
C SER A 155 -2.71 9.45 24.96
N ARG A 156 -2.07 9.32 23.79
CA ARG A 156 -2.27 8.20 22.84
C ARG A 156 -1.27 7.06 23.01
N GLU A 157 -0.28 7.24 23.86
CA GLU A 157 0.79 6.25 24.06
C GLU A 157 0.25 4.84 24.38
N PRO A 158 -0.77 4.65 25.26
CA PRO A 158 -1.32 3.31 25.52
C PRO A 158 -1.93 2.66 24.28
N ALA A 159 -2.65 3.45 23.45
CA ALA A 159 -3.25 2.94 22.20
C ALA A 159 -2.20 2.61 21.15
N LEU A 160 -1.17 3.46 21.00
CA LEU A 160 -0.04 3.20 20.12
C LEU A 160 0.72 1.94 20.55
N ALA A 161 1.01 1.79 21.84
CA ALA A 161 1.68 0.61 22.40
C ALA A 161 0.90 -0.67 22.08
N ALA A 162 -0.42 -0.67 22.25
CA ALA A 162 -1.27 -1.82 21.95
C ALA A 162 -1.25 -2.16 20.44
N VAL A 163 -1.27 -1.14 19.57
CA VAL A 163 -1.17 -1.35 18.11
C VAL A 163 0.19 -1.92 17.73
N PHE A 164 1.29 -1.42 18.30
CA PHE A 164 2.62 -1.96 18.04
C PHE A 164 2.78 -3.38 18.57
N GLU A 165 2.21 -3.69 19.75
CA GLU A 165 2.18 -5.06 20.29
C GLU A 165 1.44 -6.00 19.32
N PHE A 166 0.24 -5.63 18.88
CA PHE A 166 -0.53 -6.37 17.89
C PHE A 166 0.27 -6.64 16.60
N ILE A 167 0.89 -5.60 16.03
CA ILE A 167 1.72 -5.71 14.81
C ILE A 167 2.89 -6.68 15.06
N LYS A 168 3.58 -6.54 16.19
CA LYS A 168 4.72 -7.39 16.56
C LYS A 168 4.29 -8.86 16.66
N ASP A 169 3.20 -9.14 17.36
CA ASP A 169 2.70 -10.50 17.54
C ASP A 169 2.31 -11.14 16.22
N MET A 170 1.58 -10.41 15.37
CA MET A 170 1.21 -10.88 14.04
C MET A 170 2.43 -11.17 13.16
N LYS A 171 3.50 -10.36 13.25
CA LYS A 171 4.75 -10.57 12.49
C LYS A 171 5.55 -11.77 13.02
N THR A 172 5.54 -12.03 14.31
CA THR A 172 6.40 -13.04 14.93
C THR A 172 5.74 -14.41 15.02
N THR A 173 4.45 -14.45 15.33
CA THR A 173 3.72 -15.69 15.58
C THR A 173 2.61 -15.97 14.58
N GLY A 174 2.20 -14.98 13.80
CA GLY A 174 1.02 -15.04 12.94
C GLY A 174 -0.31 -15.01 13.71
N LYS A 175 -0.27 -14.81 15.03
CA LYS A 175 -1.43 -14.79 15.92
C LYS A 175 -1.34 -13.62 16.89
N SER A 176 -2.47 -13.00 17.18
CA SER A 176 -2.62 -12.00 18.23
C SER A 176 -4.09 -11.87 18.59
N ASP A 177 -4.38 -11.48 19.82
CA ASP A 177 -5.69 -10.95 20.14
C ASP A 177 -5.93 -9.67 19.35
N GLY A 178 -7.16 -9.46 18.91
CA GLY A 178 -7.55 -8.23 18.23
C GLY A 178 -7.54 -7.02 19.18
N LEU A 179 -7.94 -5.87 18.64
CA LEU A 179 -8.05 -4.62 19.41
C LEU A 179 -9.46 -4.04 19.28
N TYR A 180 -10.01 -3.56 20.39
CA TYR A 180 -11.20 -2.71 20.40
C TYR A 180 -10.77 -1.30 20.81
N LEU A 181 -10.56 -0.42 19.81
CA LEU A 181 -10.15 0.97 20.02
C LEU A 181 -11.38 1.86 20.18
N HIS A 182 -11.60 2.43 21.37
CA HIS A 182 -12.72 3.31 21.63
C HIS A 182 -12.28 4.69 22.10
N GLY A 183 -13.18 5.67 22.07
CA GLY A 183 -12.94 7.06 22.52
C GLY A 183 -13.66 8.08 21.63
N ASP A 184 -13.42 9.35 21.89
CA ASP A 184 -14.11 10.48 21.28
C ASP A 184 -13.95 10.57 19.76
N PHE A 185 -14.77 11.39 19.13
CA PHE A 185 -14.70 11.67 17.71
C PHE A 185 -13.39 12.39 17.32
N GLY A 186 -12.77 11.92 16.25
CA GLY A 186 -11.60 12.60 15.66
C GLY A 186 -10.29 12.37 16.40
N VAL A 187 -10.22 11.53 17.45
CA VAL A 187 -8.98 11.23 18.19
C VAL A 187 -7.99 10.33 17.42
N GLY A 188 -8.38 9.80 16.26
CA GLY A 188 -7.48 9.05 15.37
C GLY A 188 -7.63 7.53 15.43
N LYS A 189 -8.70 6.94 16.00
CA LYS A 189 -8.92 5.49 16.06
C LYS A 189 -8.77 4.78 14.72
N SER A 190 -9.49 5.23 13.70
CA SER A 190 -9.44 4.66 12.35
C SER A 190 -8.05 4.80 11.70
N TYR A 191 -7.29 5.84 12.04
CA TYR A 191 -5.90 6.02 11.62
C TYR A 191 -4.98 4.96 12.20
N LEU A 192 -5.15 4.62 13.48
CA LEU A 192 -4.34 3.60 14.16
C LEU A 192 -4.54 2.22 13.53
N VAL A 193 -5.78 1.82 13.23
CA VAL A 193 -6.05 0.52 12.58
C VAL A 193 -5.57 0.50 11.11
N ALA A 194 -5.70 1.62 10.39
CA ALA A 194 -5.17 1.73 9.03
C ALA A 194 -3.64 1.70 9.00
N PHE A 195 -2.97 2.30 9.98
CA PHE A 195 -1.53 2.18 10.17
C PHE A 195 -1.10 0.73 10.43
N ALA A 196 -1.82 0.01 11.31
CA ALA A 196 -1.57 -1.40 11.55
C ALA A 196 -1.71 -2.23 10.25
N ALA A 197 -2.81 -2.02 9.51
CA ALA A 197 -3.05 -2.70 8.23
C ALA A 197 -1.92 -2.44 7.22
N LYS A 198 -1.47 -1.18 7.09
CA LYS A 198 -0.38 -0.82 6.19
C LYS A 198 0.94 -1.48 6.59
N THR A 199 1.29 -1.43 7.87
CA THR A 199 2.52 -2.06 8.38
C THR A 199 2.50 -3.57 8.19
N LEU A 200 1.36 -4.23 8.36
CA LEU A 200 1.23 -5.67 8.13
C LEU A 200 1.28 -6.03 6.65
N ALA A 201 0.77 -5.16 5.77
CA ALA A 201 0.86 -5.36 4.32
C ALA A 201 2.31 -5.36 3.81
N THR A 202 3.22 -4.54 4.41
CA THR A 202 4.66 -4.58 4.07
C THR A 202 5.29 -5.96 4.39
N GLU A 203 4.72 -6.68 5.35
CA GLU A 203 5.13 -8.04 5.72
C GLU A 203 4.36 -9.14 4.95
N GLY A 204 3.52 -8.74 4.01
CA GLY A 204 2.74 -9.68 3.20
C GLY A 204 1.46 -10.20 3.88
N ILE A 205 1.02 -9.60 4.98
CA ILE A 205 -0.18 -10.00 5.74
C ILE A 205 -1.39 -9.20 5.25
N GLU A 206 -2.41 -9.92 4.77
CA GLU A 206 -3.64 -9.31 4.27
C GLU A 206 -4.53 -8.80 5.40
N THR A 207 -5.02 -7.57 5.25
CA THR A 207 -5.97 -6.95 6.16
C THR A 207 -7.16 -6.36 5.38
N THR A 208 -8.38 -6.67 5.82
CA THR A 208 -9.59 -6.08 5.26
C THR A 208 -10.16 -5.05 6.21
N ILE A 209 -10.30 -3.80 5.75
CA ILE A 209 -10.92 -2.70 6.49
C ILE A 209 -12.34 -2.51 5.96
N VAL A 210 -13.31 -2.62 6.83
CA VAL A 210 -14.73 -2.49 6.53
C VAL A 210 -15.30 -1.32 7.30
N TYR A 211 -15.80 -0.27 6.63
CA TYR A 211 -16.58 0.77 7.27
C TYR A 211 -17.99 0.25 7.53
N VAL A 212 -18.28 -0.05 8.80
CA VAL A 212 -19.47 -0.83 9.21
C VAL A 212 -20.79 -0.22 8.78
N PRO A 213 -21.04 1.10 8.88
CA PRO A 213 -22.29 1.68 8.43
C PRO A 213 -22.62 1.39 6.96
N GLU A 214 -21.63 1.57 6.09
CA GLU A 214 -21.82 1.33 4.66
C GLU A 214 -21.93 -0.15 4.33
N PHE A 215 -21.13 -0.98 4.99
CA PHE A 215 -21.21 -2.44 4.85
C PHE A 215 -22.61 -2.96 5.21
N PHE A 216 -23.19 -2.49 6.31
CA PHE A 216 -24.55 -2.87 6.69
C PHE A 216 -25.61 -2.36 5.70
N ARG A 217 -25.39 -1.20 5.08
CA ARG A 217 -26.25 -0.70 4.02
C ARG A 217 -26.20 -1.59 2.78
N GLU A 218 -25.00 -1.99 2.36
CA GLU A 218 -24.80 -2.91 1.25
C GLU A 218 -25.36 -4.30 1.52
N ILE A 219 -25.20 -4.83 2.73
CA ILE A 219 -25.79 -6.11 3.14
C ILE A 219 -27.32 -6.04 2.99
N LYS A 220 -27.95 -4.97 3.45
CA LYS A 220 -29.41 -4.77 3.29
C LYS A 220 -29.83 -4.71 1.82
N ALA A 221 -29.04 -4.03 0.98
CA ALA A 221 -29.31 -3.95 -0.46
C ALA A 221 -29.15 -5.32 -1.15
N SER A 222 -28.22 -6.14 -0.69
CA SER A 222 -27.94 -7.48 -1.26
C SER A 222 -29.00 -8.55 -0.93
N ILE A 223 -30.00 -8.20 -0.13
CA ILE A 223 -31.16 -9.11 0.11
C ILE A 223 -31.88 -9.45 -1.18
N THR A 224 -31.93 -8.49 -2.11
CA THR A 224 -32.67 -8.65 -3.38
C THR A 224 -31.87 -9.31 -4.49
N ASP A 225 -30.54 -9.26 -4.45
CA ASP A 225 -29.65 -9.84 -5.48
C ASP A 225 -29.02 -11.17 -5.09
N GLY A 226 -29.27 -11.65 -3.86
CA GLY A 226 -28.81 -12.95 -3.38
C GLY A 226 -27.30 -13.03 -3.02
N THR A 227 -26.57 -11.90 -2.99
CA THR A 227 -25.11 -11.87 -2.75
C THR A 227 -24.72 -11.68 -1.28
N ILE A 228 -25.68 -11.77 -0.34
CA ILE A 228 -25.43 -11.57 1.10
C ILE A 228 -24.39 -12.55 1.62
N GLU A 229 -24.56 -13.84 1.30
CA GLU A 229 -23.69 -14.89 1.85
C GLU A 229 -22.24 -14.71 1.41
N ASP A 230 -21.99 -14.29 0.18
CA ASP A 230 -20.64 -14.01 -0.32
C ASP A 230 -19.95 -12.90 0.49
N LYS A 231 -20.68 -11.83 0.84
CA LYS A 231 -20.16 -10.72 1.65
C LYS A 231 -19.89 -11.15 3.10
N ILE A 232 -20.80 -11.94 3.68
CA ILE A 232 -20.62 -12.50 5.03
C ILE A 232 -19.42 -13.45 5.03
N GLN A 233 -19.32 -14.35 4.04
CA GLN A 233 -18.23 -15.30 3.93
C GLN A 233 -16.88 -14.59 3.73
N PHE A 234 -16.83 -13.55 2.91
CA PHE A 234 -15.65 -12.74 2.75
C PHE A 234 -15.18 -12.12 4.09
N ALA A 235 -16.10 -11.59 4.91
CA ALA A 235 -15.76 -11.03 6.23
C ALA A 235 -15.37 -12.13 7.24
N LYS A 236 -15.89 -13.34 7.11
CA LYS A 236 -15.50 -14.50 7.93
C LYS A 236 -14.08 -14.96 7.62
N GLU A 237 -13.70 -15.05 6.34
CA GLU A 237 -12.48 -15.72 5.88
C GLU A 237 -11.25 -14.84 5.79
N THR A 238 -11.42 -13.51 5.71
CA THR A 238 -10.28 -12.60 5.62
C THR A 238 -9.31 -12.79 6.80
N PRO A 239 -7.98 -12.83 6.58
CA PRO A 239 -7.01 -13.08 7.66
C PRO A 239 -7.17 -12.12 8.84
N ILE A 240 -7.12 -10.82 8.59
CA ILE A 240 -7.36 -9.78 9.60
C ILE A 240 -8.56 -8.94 9.14
N LEU A 241 -9.56 -8.82 10.00
CA LEU A 241 -10.73 -7.98 9.75
C LEU A 241 -10.69 -6.74 10.66
N VAL A 242 -10.87 -5.57 10.07
CA VAL A 242 -11.12 -4.32 10.78
C VAL A 242 -12.57 -3.92 10.58
N LEU A 243 -13.32 -3.81 11.65
CA LEU A 243 -14.68 -3.27 11.68
C LEU A 243 -14.64 -1.83 12.20
N ASP A 244 -14.58 -0.87 11.25
CA ASP A 244 -14.43 0.54 11.55
C ASP A 244 -15.80 1.18 11.86
N ASP A 245 -15.86 1.89 12.97
CA ASP A 245 -17.01 2.68 13.44
C ASP A 245 -18.28 1.85 13.77
N ILE A 246 -18.12 0.77 14.56
CA ILE A 246 -19.16 -0.24 14.79
C ILE A 246 -20.43 0.28 15.49
N CYS A 247 -20.37 1.36 16.26
CA CYS A 247 -21.51 1.96 16.94
C CYS A 247 -22.11 3.17 16.20
N ALA A 248 -21.71 3.45 14.97
CA ALA A 248 -22.12 4.68 14.27
C ALA A 248 -23.60 4.69 13.84
N GLU A 249 -24.17 3.53 13.58
CA GLU A 249 -25.55 3.39 13.10
C GLU A 249 -26.42 2.58 14.06
N GLN A 250 -27.71 2.85 14.04
CA GLN A 250 -28.68 2.04 14.77
C GLN A 250 -28.75 0.62 14.18
N LEU A 251 -28.42 -0.35 15.01
CA LEU A 251 -28.37 -1.76 14.64
C LEU A 251 -29.77 -2.37 14.58
N SER A 252 -30.08 -3.12 13.53
CA SER A 252 -31.29 -3.94 13.51
C SER A 252 -31.02 -5.32 14.12
N ALA A 253 -32.07 -5.94 14.68
CA ALA A 253 -31.96 -7.29 15.23
C ALA A 253 -31.46 -8.29 14.20
N TRP A 254 -31.90 -8.16 12.94
CA TRP A 254 -31.46 -9.01 11.84
C TRP A 254 -29.96 -8.85 11.55
N LEU A 255 -29.44 -7.61 11.45
CA LEU A 255 -28.01 -7.38 11.24
C LEU A 255 -27.16 -7.90 12.40
N ARG A 256 -27.65 -7.73 13.65
CA ARG A 256 -26.95 -8.26 14.82
C ARG A 256 -26.91 -9.79 14.81
N ASP A 257 -28.06 -10.43 14.60
CA ASP A 257 -28.22 -11.88 14.79
C ASP A 257 -27.75 -12.69 13.57
N GLU A 258 -28.02 -12.21 12.33
CA GLU A 258 -27.78 -12.96 11.08
C GLU A 258 -26.50 -12.53 10.34
N VAL A 259 -25.94 -11.35 10.65
CA VAL A 259 -24.73 -10.88 10.00
C VAL A 259 -23.56 -10.80 10.97
N LEU A 260 -23.63 -9.91 11.95
CA LEU A 260 -22.52 -9.67 12.88
C LEU A 260 -22.22 -10.91 13.75
N GLY A 261 -23.28 -11.53 14.28
CA GLY A 261 -23.16 -12.72 15.13
C GLY A 261 -22.40 -13.89 14.45
N PRO A 262 -22.80 -14.33 13.25
CA PRO A 262 -22.09 -15.38 12.50
C PRO A 262 -20.66 -15.02 12.12
N ILE A 263 -20.38 -13.77 11.71
CA ILE A 263 -19.02 -13.30 11.42
C ILE A 263 -18.12 -13.45 12.64
N LEU A 264 -18.55 -12.87 13.78
CA LEU A 264 -17.76 -12.92 15.00
C LEU A 264 -17.63 -14.31 15.58
N GLN A 265 -18.67 -15.18 15.45
CA GLN A 265 -18.57 -16.56 15.88
C GLN A 265 -17.55 -17.35 15.05
N HIS A 266 -17.56 -17.19 13.74
CA HIS A 266 -16.61 -17.88 12.87
C HIS A 266 -15.17 -17.45 13.21
N ARG A 267 -14.93 -16.16 13.34
CA ARG A 267 -13.61 -15.59 13.63
C ARG A 267 -13.10 -15.98 15.02
N TYR A 268 -13.99 -15.97 16.03
CA TYR A 268 -13.68 -16.49 17.36
C TYR A 268 -13.26 -17.95 17.33
N THR A 269 -14.03 -18.81 16.65
CA THR A 269 -13.75 -20.25 16.58
C THR A 269 -12.44 -20.57 15.84
N ASN A 270 -12.06 -19.76 14.86
CA ASN A 270 -10.85 -19.95 14.07
C ASN A 270 -9.65 -19.09 14.55
N GLU A 271 -9.76 -18.47 15.72
CA GLU A 271 -8.71 -17.59 16.29
C GLU A 271 -8.23 -16.51 15.30
N GLN A 272 -9.17 -15.97 14.51
CA GLN A 272 -8.85 -14.94 13.50
C GLN A 272 -8.91 -13.53 14.13
N PRO A 273 -7.82 -12.75 14.08
CA PRO A 273 -7.77 -11.42 14.69
C PRO A 273 -8.81 -10.48 14.11
N THR A 274 -9.55 -9.79 14.96
CA THR A 274 -10.53 -8.78 14.57
C THR A 274 -10.24 -7.48 15.32
N LEU A 275 -10.08 -6.37 14.59
CA LEU A 275 -9.92 -5.05 15.15
C LEU A 275 -11.22 -4.27 15.02
N PHE A 276 -11.52 -3.49 16.02
CA PHE A 276 -12.70 -2.62 16.05
C PHE A 276 -12.29 -1.19 16.32
N THR A 277 -12.99 -0.25 15.72
CA THR A 277 -13.01 1.12 16.17
C THR A 277 -14.43 1.53 16.56
N SER A 278 -14.57 2.32 17.59
CA SER A 278 -15.87 2.72 18.11
C SER A 278 -15.81 4.05 18.86
N ASN A 279 -16.93 4.76 18.89
CA ASN A 279 -17.13 5.85 19.82
C ASN A 279 -17.78 5.37 21.15
N CYS A 280 -18.19 4.10 21.18
CA CYS A 280 -18.77 3.47 22.36
C CYS A 280 -17.68 2.75 23.17
N ASP A 281 -17.68 2.95 24.47
CA ASP A 281 -16.98 2.08 25.41
C ASP A 281 -17.68 0.71 25.51
N LYS A 282 -17.18 -0.16 26.40
CA LYS A 282 -17.74 -1.49 26.58
C LYS A 282 -19.20 -1.48 27.04
N SER A 283 -19.56 -0.59 27.96
CA SER A 283 -20.91 -0.47 28.53
C SER A 283 -21.88 0.07 27.48
N GLU A 284 -21.47 1.07 26.75
CA GLU A 284 -22.22 1.66 25.65
C GLU A 284 -22.41 0.67 24.49
N LEU A 285 -21.38 -0.15 24.18
CA LEU A 285 -21.49 -1.23 23.20
C LEU A 285 -22.54 -2.28 23.61
N GLU A 286 -22.60 -2.67 24.89
CA GLU A 286 -23.68 -3.56 25.41
C GLU A 286 -25.06 -2.95 25.20
N ILE A 287 -25.20 -1.67 25.49
CA ILE A 287 -26.45 -0.92 25.28
C ILE A 287 -26.81 -0.91 23.78
N HIS A 288 -25.85 -0.57 22.93
CA HIS A 288 -26.02 -0.53 21.47
C HIS A 288 -26.46 -1.90 20.90
N LEU A 289 -25.83 -2.98 21.34
CA LEU A 289 -26.18 -4.34 20.94
C LEU A 289 -27.55 -4.80 21.46
N THR A 290 -28.01 -4.25 22.58
CA THR A 290 -29.29 -4.61 23.19
C THR A 290 -30.46 -3.83 22.56
N HIS A 291 -30.27 -2.51 22.30
CA HIS A 291 -31.30 -1.64 21.75
C HIS A 291 -31.35 -1.68 20.22
N VAL A 292 -31.84 -2.81 19.71
CA VAL A 292 -31.91 -3.04 18.24
C VAL A 292 -33.31 -2.70 17.72
N THR A 293 -33.37 -2.23 16.46
CA THR A 293 -34.65 -2.04 15.76
C THR A 293 -35.20 -3.36 15.23
N ARG A 294 -36.52 -3.53 15.25
CA ARG A 294 -37.24 -4.68 14.71
C ARG A 294 -38.38 -4.27 13.80
N LYS A 295 -38.72 -5.12 12.84
CA LYS A 295 -39.99 -5.00 12.13
C LYS A 295 -41.13 -5.40 13.07
N ALA A 296 -42.29 -4.80 12.90
CA ALA A 296 -43.45 -5.05 13.79
C ALA A 296 -43.81 -6.53 13.90
N ASN A 297 -43.70 -7.28 12.82
CA ASN A 297 -44.02 -8.71 12.79
C ASN A 297 -42.96 -9.60 13.46
N ASP A 298 -41.74 -9.09 13.68
CA ASP A 298 -40.61 -9.85 14.26
C ASP A 298 -40.53 -9.73 15.79
N SER A 299 -41.44 -8.95 16.38
CA SER A 299 -41.39 -8.63 17.81
C SER A 299 -42.21 -9.58 18.68
N TYR A 300 -42.96 -10.53 18.07
CA TYR A 300 -43.87 -11.39 18.82
C TYR A 300 -43.06 -12.41 19.66
N GLY A 301 -43.31 -12.40 20.99
CA GLY A 301 -42.68 -13.36 21.90
C GLY A 301 -41.24 -13.10 22.32
N ILE A 302 -40.64 -11.98 21.94
CA ILE A 302 -39.29 -11.65 22.33
C ILE A 302 -39.32 -10.70 23.54
N THR A 303 -38.68 -11.14 24.62
CA THR A 303 -38.57 -10.34 25.84
C THR A 303 -37.29 -9.50 25.88
N PRO A 304 -37.25 -8.41 26.67
CA PRO A 304 -36.03 -7.63 26.89
C PRO A 304 -34.84 -8.48 27.38
N GLU A 305 -35.12 -9.50 28.21
CA GLU A 305 -34.12 -10.41 28.74
C GLU A 305 -33.51 -11.27 27.63
N MET A 306 -34.31 -11.70 26.63
CA MET A 306 -33.81 -12.42 25.47
C MET A 306 -32.92 -11.53 24.63
N GLU A 307 -33.26 -10.27 24.41
CA GLU A 307 -32.41 -9.31 23.71
C GLU A 307 -31.09 -9.08 24.44
N SER A 308 -31.13 -8.88 25.75
CA SER A 308 -29.91 -8.74 26.57
C SER A 308 -29.01 -9.98 26.48
N ARG A 309 -29.60 -11.18 26.51
CA ARG A 309 -28.80 -12.44 26.33
C ARG A 309 -28.14 -12.53 24.98
N LYS A 310 -28.81 -12.10 23.90
CA LYS A 310 -28.24 -12.08 22.55
C LYS A 310 -27.10 -11.06 22.44
N ALA A 311 -27.32 -9.86 22.96
CA ALA A 311 -26.30 -8.82 23.01
C ALA A 311 -25.06 -9.28 23.79
N LYS A 312 -25.25 -9.84 24.99
CA LYS A 312 -24.16 -10.36 25.84
C LYS A 312 -23.36 -11.44 25.16
N ARG A 313 -23.99 -12.32 24.39
CA ARG A 313 -23.28 -13.36 23.63
C ARG A 313 -22.32 -12.76 22.58
N ILE A 314 -22.72 -11.69 21.91
CA ILE A 314 -21.87 -11.00 20.93
C ILE A 314 -20.76 -10.23 21.66
N LEU A 315 -21.11 -9.48 22.70
CA LEU A 315 -20.14 -8.74 23.51
C LEU A 315 -19.05 -9.67 24.06
N GLN A 316 -19.41 -10.83 24.63
CA GLN A 316 -18.45 -11.81 25.13
C GLN A 316 -17.47 -12.27 24.05
N ARG A 317 -17.93 -12.50 22.80
CA ARG A 317 -17.02 -12.87 21.69
C ARG A 317 -16.02 -11.76 21.40
N ILE A 318 -16.45 -10.50 21.40
CA ILE A 318 -15.57 -9.35 21.23
C ILE A 318 -14.57 -9.28 22.39
N GLU A 319 -15.03 -9.43 23.62
CA GLU A 319 -14.18 -9.38 24.83
C GLU A 319 -13.11 -10.48 24.84
N PHE A 320 -13.47 -11.71 24.48
CA PHE A 320 -12.53 -12.84 24.47
C PHE A 320 -11.51 -12.79 23.31
N THR A 321 -11.80 -11.99 22.28
CA THR A 321 -10.93 -11.91 21.10
C THR A 321 -10.21 -10.59 20.96
N THR A 322 -10.45 -9.62 21.84
CA THR A 322 -9.88 -8.28 21.72
C THR A 322 -9.46 -7.68 23.06
N LYS A 323 -8.40 -6.88 23.01
CA LYS A 323 -7.99 -5.99 24.08
C LYS A 323 -8.71 -4.65 23.91
N PHE A 324 -9.48 -4.24 24.92
CA PHE A 324 -10.15 -2.94 24.93
C PHE A 324 -9.14 -1.84 25.29
N VAL A 325 -9.05 -0.83 24.45
CA VAL A 325 -8.08 0.26 24.61
C VAL A 325 -8.75 1.60 24.31
N GLU A 326 -8.70 2.51 25.26
CA GLU A 326 -9.19 3.88 25.07
C GLU A 326 -8.17 4.71 24.29
N VAL A 327 -8.64 5.42 23.26
CA VAL A 327 -7.84 6.36 22.47
C VAL A 327 -8.20 7.77 22.93
N VAL A 328 -7.30 8.36 23.70
CA VAL A 328 -7.47 9.71 24.24
C VAL A 328 -6.65 10.72 23.44
N GLY A 329 -7.22 11.87 23.12
CA GLY A 329 -6.47 12.92 22.40
C GLY A 329 -7.36 14.07 21.92
N VAL A 330 -6.75 15.08 21.33
CA VAL A 330 -7.47 16.18 20.71
C VAL A 330 -8.10 15.75 19.39
N ASN A 331 -9.19 16.40 19.02
CA ASN A 331 -9.85 16.16 17.73
C ASN A 331 -8.95 16.64 16.57
N LEU A 332 -8.34 15.72 15.85
CA LEU A 332 -7.45 16.02 14.73
C LEU A 332 -8.18 16.62 13.52
N ARG A 333 -9.48 16.36 13.35
CA ARG A 333 -10.27 16.94 12.24
C ARG A 333 -10.36 18.47 12.35
N ALA A 334 -10.26 19.01 13.56
CA ALA A 334 -10.25 20.46 13.80
C ALA A 334 -8.90 21.11 13.46
N LYS A 335 -7.81 20.33 13.41
CA LYS A 335 -6.44 20.82 13.15
C LYS A 335 -6.14 20.95 11.65
N TYR A 336 -6.93 20.31 10.78
CA TYR A 336 -6.76 20.27 9.32
C TYR A 336 -7.88 21.00 8.56
N LYS A 337 -8.63 21.86 9.26
CA LYS A 337 -9.49 22.89 8.66
C LYS A 337 -8.69 24.19 8.50
#